data_9c720d1af7db41394e12b6f2f0e48404
#
_entry.id   9c720d1af7db41394e12b6f2f0e48404
#
_cell.length_a   1.000
_cell.length_b   1.000
_cell.length_c   1.000
_cell.angle_alpha   90.00
_cell.angle_beta   90.00
_cell.angle_gamma   90.00
#
_symmetry.space_group_name_H-M   'P 1'
#
loop_
_entity.id
_entity.type
_entity.pdbx_description
1 polymer ?
#
loop_
_entity_poly.entity_id
_entity_poly.type
_entity_poly.pdbx_seq_one_letter_code
_entity_poly.pdbx_strand_id
1 'polypeptide(L)'
;MDQKQVTTSSQQLASVLAGWKRKSYRLTIDGEECDIPEAALRMLKNLLVQLSLGNSVTLMPIHAELTTQEAADLLSVSRPYLVGLLEAGKLPFHKAGSHRRIVLKDLMAYKKQQELESDVT
;
A
#
# COMPACT_ATOMS: atom_id res chain seq x y z
N MET A 1 11.23 -1.76 19.35
CA MET A 1 10.01 -2.60 19.49
C MET A 1 10.15 -3.83 18.62
N ASP A 2 10.00 -5.02 19.19
CA ASP A 2 10.10 -6.24 18.39
C ASP A 2 8.78 -6.54 17.66
N GLN A 3 8.80 -7.50 16.74
CA GLN A 3 7.65 -7.85 15.91
C GLN A 3 6.44 -8.29 16.77
N LYS A 4 6.68 -9.01 17.85
CA LYS A 4 5.61 -9.47 18.73
C LYS A 4 4.92 -8.31 19.43
N GLN A 5 5.67 -7.31 19.88
CA GLN A 5 5.11 -6.11 20.51
C GLN A 5 4.31 -5.29 19.51
N VAL A 6 4.80 -5.15 18.28
CA VAL A 6 4.07 -4.45 17.20
C VAL A 6 2.74 -5.14 16.95
N THR A 7 2.75 -6.47 16.81
CA THR A 7 1.54 -7.26 16.56
C THR A 7 0.53 -7.10 17.69
N THR A 8 0.96 -7.23 18.95
CA THR A 8 0.09 -7.13 20.11
C THR A 8 -0.53 -5.76 20.26
N SER A 9 0.29 -4.69 20.15
CA SER A 9 -0.19 -3.32 20.25
C SER A 9 -1.16 -2.99 19.11
N SER A 10 -0.86 -3.47 17.90
CA SER A 10 -1.73 -3.27 16.75
C SER A 10 -3.07 -3.97 16.92
N GLN A 11 -3.09 -5.17 17.49
CA GLN A 11 -4.33 -5.90 17.78
C GLN A 11 -5.20 -5.14 18.77
N GLN A 12 -4.62 -4.59 19.83
CA GLN A 12 -5.35 -3.80 20.82
C GLN A 12 -5.96 -2.56 20.21
N LEU A 13 -5.17 -1.81 19.44
CA LEU A 13 -5.65 -0.60 18.77
C LEU A 13 -6.72 -0.91 17.73
N ALA A 14 -6.53 -1.96 16.92
CA ALA A 14 -7.51 -2.36 15.93
C ALA A 14 -8.85 -2.73 16.57
N SER A 15 -8.83 -3.43 17.72
CA SER A 15 -10.04 -3.79 18.45
C SER A 15 -10.81 -2.55 18.93
N VAL A 16 -10.10 -1.58 19.49
CA VAL A 16 -10.70 -0.33 19.94
C VAL A 16 -11.31 0.42 18.76
N LEU A 17 -10.56 0.57 17.67
CA LEU A 17 -11.01 1.31 16.50
C LEU A 17 -12.18 0.64 15.78
N ALA A 18 -12.28 -0.68 15.84
CA ALA A 18 -13.36 -1.42 15.19
C ALA A 18 -14.74 -1.02 15.74
N GLY A 19 -14.82 -0.58 16.99
CA GLY A 19 -16.06 -0.11 17.60
C GLY A 19 -16.41 1.35 17.29
N TRP A 20 -15.52 2.06 16.64
CA TRP A 20 -15.72 3.49 16.36
C TRP A 20 -16.54 3.66 15.07
N LYS A 21 -17.64 4.40 15.18
CA LYS A 21 -18.57 4.63 14.06
C LYS A 21 -18.76 6.11 13.69
N ARG A 22 -18.03 7.00 14.33
CA ARG A 22 -18.14 8.44 14.05
C ARG A 22 -17.33 8.79 12.80
N LYS A 23 -17.70 9.91 12.14
CA LYS A 23 -17.00 10.38 10.94
C LYS A 23 -15.69 11.08 11.23
N SER A 24 -15.50 11.57 12.45
CA SER A 24 -14.27 12.20 12.86
C SER A 24 -14.01 11.94 14.33
N TYR A 25 -12.74 11.96 14.70
CA TYR A 25 -12.30 11.73 16.07
C TYR A 25 -11.20 12.73 16.41
N ARG A 26 -11.06 12.99 17.70
CA ARG A 26 -9.95 13.79 18.20
C ARG A 26 -8.83 12.87 18.65
N LEU A 27 -7.61 13.22 18.26
CA LEU A 27 -6.41 12.52 18.68
C LEU A 27 -5.60 13.46 19.58
N THR A 28 -5.20 12.96 20.74
CA THR A 28 -4.35 13.71 21.65
C THR A 28 -2.94 13.12 21.61
N ILE A 29 -1.96 13.95 21.23
CA ILE A 29 -0.56 13.56 21.19
C ILE A 29 0.22 14.57 22.01
N ASP A 30 0.86 14.10 23.07
CA ASP A 30 1.66 14.94 23.99
C ASP A 30 0.89 16.18 24.47
N GLY A 31 -0.39 16.00 24.79
CA GLY A 31 -1.23 17.08 25.29
C GLY A 31 -1.86 17.98 24.23
N GLU A 32 -1.51 17.80 22.95
CA GLU A 32 -2.10 18.55 21.86
C GLU A 32 -3.24 17.75 21.24
N GLU A 33 -4.38 18.41 21.05
CA GLU A 33 -5.54 17.81 20.40
C GLU A 33 -5.56 18.12 18.91
N CYS A 34 -5.75 17.10 18.10
CA CYS A 34 -5.87 17.21 16.64
C CYS A 34 -7.10 16.44 16.18
N ASP A 35 -7.82 17.00 15.23
CA ASP A 35 -8.89 16.27 14.58
C ASP A 35 -8.32 15.31 13.55
N ILE A 36 -8.81 14.07 13.53
CA ILE A 36 -8.41 13.09 12.54
C ILE A 36 -9.57 12.89 11.56
N PRO A 37 -9.40 13.19 10.27
CA PRO A 37 -10.48 13.01 9.30
C PRO A 37 -10.77 11.53 9.06
N GLU A 38 -12.00 11.25 8.60
CA GLU A 38 -12.46 9.87 8.37
C GLU A 38 -11.52 9.09 7.45
N ALA A 39 -11.03 9.73 6.37
CA ALA A 39 -10.13 9.06 5.43
C ALA A 39 -8.83 8.62 6.11
N ALA A 40 -8.24 9.49 6.93
CA ALA A 40 -7.02 9.16 7.66
C ALA A 40 -7.27 8.06 8.70
N LEU A 41 -8.41 8.12 9.38
CA LEU A 41 -8.78 7.09 10.35
C LEU A 41 -8.97 5.73 9.70
N ARG A 42 -9.59 5.69 8.52
CA ARG A 42 -9.77 4.45 7.75
C ARG A 42 -8.43 3.84 7.35
N MET A 43 -7.50 4.68 6.88
CA MET A 43 -6.15 4.24 6.55
C MET A 43 -5.43 3.68 7.77
N LEU A 44 -5.57 4.36 8.92
CA LEU A 44 -4.97 3.90 10.17
C LEU A 44 -5.53 2.56 10.60
N LYS A 45 -6.85 2.36 10.51
CA LYS A 45 -7.48 1.08 10.83
C LYS A 45 -6.94 -0.05 9.95
N ASN A 46 -6.84 0.20 8.64
CA ASN A 46 -6.34 -0.79 7.70
C ASN A 46 -4.88 -1.16 8.00
N LEU A 47 -4.06 -0.15 8.29
CA LEU A 47 -2.67 -0.36 8.66
C LEU A 47 -2.56 -1.22 9.92
N LEU A 48 -3.33 -0.89 10.96
CA LEU A 48 -3.31 -1.63 12.22
C LEU A 48 -3.77 -3.07 12.05
N VAL A 49 -4.77 -3.32 11.21
CA VAL A 49 -5.23 -4.69 10.92
C VAL A 49 -4.10 -5.50 10.28
N GLN A 50 -3.39 -4.94 9.31
CA GLN A 50 -2.28 -5.64 8.66
C GLN A 50 -1.15 -5.94 9.64
N LEU A 51 -0.79 -4.97 10.48
CA LEU A 51 0.24 -5.15 11.50
C LEU A 51 -0.18 -6.19 12.55
N SER A 52 -1.48 -6.23 12.90
CA SER A 52 -2.01 -7.19 13.87
C SER A 52 -1.97 -8.63 13.36
N LEU A 53 -1.96 -8.81 12.03
CA LEU A 53 -1.83 -10.11 11.40
C LEU A 53 -0.37 -10.53 11.19
N GLY A 54 0.58 -9.69 11.64
CA GLY A 54 1.99 -9.97 11.48
C GLY A 54 2.56 -9.59 10.11
N ASN A 55 1.77 -8.93 9.27
CA ASN A 55 2.20 -8.53 7.94
C ASN A 55 3.06 -7.27 8.01
N SER A 56 4.02 -7.18 7.09
CA SER A 56 4.79 -5.95 6.90
C SER A 56 3.99 -4.99 6.03
N VAL A 57 4.12 -3.68 6.28
CA VAL A 57 3.42 -2.65 5.52
C VAL A 57 4.43 -1.63 5.01
N THR A 58 4.33 -1.30 3.73
CA THR A 58 5.13 -0.25 3.12
C THR A 58 4.20 0.83 2.60
N LEU A 59 4.48 2.09 2.96
CA LEU A 59 3.71 3.23 2.50
C LEU A 59 4.49 3.94 1.41
N MET A 60 3.87 4.13 0.24
CA MET A 60 4.48 4.80 -0.89
C MET A 60 3.50 5.80 -1.50
N PRO A 61 3.96 6.99 -1.94
CA PRO A 61 3.09 7.91 -2.66
C PRO A 61 2.59 7.27 -3.96
N ILE A 62 1.33 7.51 -4.32
CA ILE A 62 0.73 6.90 -5.52
C ILE A 62 1.42 7.35 -6.81
N HIS A 63 2.08 8.52 -6.80
CA HIS A 63 2.83 9.03 -7.94
C HIS A 63 4.32 8.72 -7.87
N ALA A 64 4.75 7.85 -6.93
CA ALA A 64 6.14 7.42 -6.85
C ALA A 64 6.56 6.76 -8.16
N GLU A 65 7.78 7.08 -8.61
CA GLU A 65 8.35 6.47 -9.80
C GLU A 65 9.23 5.30 -9.40
N LEU A 66 8.97 4.15 -9.98
CA LEU A 66 9.65 2.90 -9.64
C LEU A 66 10.61 2.51 -10.75
N THR A 67 11.71 1.88 -10.35
CA THR A 67 12.59 1.20 -11.30
C THR A 67 11.92 -0.07 -11.82
N THR A 68 12.45 -0.64 -12.90
CA THR A 68 11.93 -1.92 -13.41
C THR A 68 12.05 -3.02 -12.36
N GLN A 69 13.13 -3.04 -11.59
CA GLN A 69 13.31 -4.06 -10.55
C GLN A 69 12.31 -3.87 -9.41
N GLU A 70 12.11 -2.64 -8.94
CA GLU A 70 11.13 -2.36 -7.89
C GLU A 70 9.71 -2.74 -8.33
N ALA A 71 9.36 -2.42 -9.57
CA ALA A 71 8.05 -2.78 -10.11
C ALA A 71 7.87 -4.29 -10.23
N ALA A 72 8.91 -4.99 -10.69
CA ALA A 72 8.90 -6.46 -10.77
C ALA A 72 8.69 -7.08 -9.39
N ASP A 73 9.40 -6.56 -8.38
CA ASP A 73 9.28 -7.06 -7.01
C ASP A 73 7.87 -6.87 -6.47
N LEU A 74 7.24 -5.72 -6.73
CA LEU A 74 5.88 -5.45 -6.28
C LEU A 74 4.83 -6.35 -6.96
N LEU A 75 5.07 -6.73 -8.22
CA LEU A 75 4.19 -7.67 -8.93
C LEU A 75 4.54 -9.13 -8.66
N SER A 76 5.63 -9.38 -7.94
CA SER A 76 6.15 -10.73 -7.67
C SER A 76 6.45 -11.48 -8.97
N VAL A 77 7.05 -10.79 -9.93
CA VAL A 77 7.47 -11.36 -11.21
C VAL A 77 8.96 -11.09 -11.44
N SER A 78 9.54 -11.77 -12.43
CA SER A 78 10.92 -11.52 -12.80
C SER A 78 11.06 -10.19 -13.54
N ARG A 79 12.27 -9.60 -13.48
CA ARG A 79 12.56 -8.37 -14.21
C ARG A 79 12.34 -8.53 -15.73
N PRO A 80 12.84 -9.61 -16.38
CA PRO A 80 12.59 -9.79 -17.81
C PRO A 80 11.10 -9.88 -18.16
N TYR A 81 10.29 -10.51 -17.29
CA TYR A 81 8.85 -10.58 -17.51
C TYR A 81 8.24 -9.17 -17.46
N LEU A 82 8.62 -8.37 -16.48
CA LEU A 82 8.14 -6.98 -16.37
C LEU A 82 8.53 -6.17 -17.61
N VAL A 83 9.77 -6.27 -18.06
CA VAL A 83 10.23 -5.56 -19.26
C VAL A 83 9.39 -5.97 -20.46
N GLY A 84 9.05 -7.24 -20.57
CA GLY A 84 8.15 -7.73 -21.62
C GLY A 84 6.77 -7.08 -21.58
N LEU A 85 6.22 -6.85 -20.38
CA LEU A 85 4.95 -6.14 -20.23
C LEU A 85 5.03 -4.69 -20.73
N LEU A 86 6.15 -4.01 -20.45
CA LEU A 86 6.37 -2.64 -20.89
C LEU A 86 6.48 -2.58 -22.42
N GLU A 87 7.23 -3.49 -23.00
CA GLU A 87 7.43 -3.54 -24.46
C GLU A 87 6.15 -3.93 -25.20
N ALA A 88 5.31 -4.75 -24.59
CA ALA A 88 4.02 -5.15 -25.16
C ALA A 88 2.94 -4.06 -25.00
N GLY A 89 3.23 -2.97 -24.33
CA GLY A 89 2.28 -1.89 -24.11
C GLY A 89 1.21 -2.21 -23.07
N LYS A 90 1.40 -3.26 -22.27
CA LYS A 90 0.42 -3.66 -21.26
C LYS A 90 0.51 -2.85 -19.97
N LEU A 91 1.63 -2.17 -19.77
CA LEU A 91 1.89 -1.36 -18.58
C LEU A 91 2.57 -0.06 -19.02
N PRO A 92 1.98 1.10 -18.70
CA PRO A 92 2.59 2.38 -19.08
C PRO A 92 3.93 2.61 -18.38
N PHE A 93 4.82 3.26 -19.06
CA PHE A 93 6.10 3.68 -18.48
C PHE A 93 6.62 4.91 -19.23
N HIS A 94 7.60 5.58 -18.63
CA HIS A 94 8.34 6.65 -19.31
C HIS A 94 9.83 6.46 -19.03
N LYS A 95 10.66 7.14 -19.81
CA LYS A 95 12.11 7.05 -19.65
C LYS A 95 12.64 8.28 -18.93
N ALA A 96 13.51 8.04 -17.95
CA ALA A 96 14.33 9.07 -17.32
C ALA A 96 15.77 8.78 -17.76
N GLY A 97 16.23 9.52 -18.79
CA GLY A 97 17.48 9.18 -19.47
C GLY A 97 17.34 7.84 -20.20
N SER A 98 18.22 6.89 -19.91
CA SER A 98 18.17 5.54 -20.48
C SER A 98 17.38 4.55 -19.63
N HIS A 99 16.89 4.97 -18.46
CA HIS A 99 16.20 4.09 -17.53
C HIS A 99 14.69 4.21 -17.67
N ARG A 100 13.99 3.08 -17.59
CA ARG A 100 12.53 3.04 -17.58
C ARG A 100 12.04 3.33 -16.17
N ARG A 101 10.96 4.11 -16.07
CA ARG A 101 10.30 4.42 -14.80
C ARG A 101 8.82 4.10 -14.91
N ILE A 102 8.30 3.44 -13.88
CA ILE A 102 6.89 3.04 -13.81
C ILE A 102 6.26 3.77 -12.62
N VAL A 103 5.15 4.48 -12.86
CA VAL A 103 4.43 5.16 -11.78
C VAL A 103 3.67 4.13 -10.97
N LEU A 104 3.76 4.21 -9.64
CA LEU A 104 3.10 3.25 -8.74
C LEU A 104 1.61 3.13 -9.03
N LYS A 105 0.92 4.24 -9.28
CA LYS A 105 -0.51 4.24 -9.58
C LYS A 105 -0.83 3.33 -10.77
N ASP A 106 -0.03 3.41 -11.84
CA ASP A 106 -0.22 2.58 -13.03
C ASP A 106 0.04 1.11 -12.74
N LEU A 107 1.07 0.83 -11.95
CA LEU A 107 1.42 -0.52 -11.56
C LEU A 107 0.30 -1.16 -10.75
N MET A 108 -0.26 -0.42 -9.79
CA MET A 108 -1.35 -0.91 -8.94
C MET A 108 -2.63 -1.14 -9.74
N ALA A 109 -2.92 -0.27 -10.70
CA ALA A 109 -4.06 -0.44 -11.60
C ALA A 109 -3.93 -1.72 -12.43
N TYR A 110 -2.74 -1.99 -12.95
CA TYR A 110 -2.45 -3.22 -13.69
C TYR A 110 -2.61 -4.45 -12.79
N LYS A 111 -2.04 -4.39 -11.58
CA LYS A 111 -2.13 -5.50 -10.63
C LYS A 111 -3.58 -5.83 -10.29
N LYS A 112 -4.39 -4.81 -10.03
CA LYS A 112 -5.81 -4.98 -9.72
C LYS A 112 -6.56 -5.62 -10.88
N GLN A 113 -6.28 -5.20 -12.11
CA GLN A 113 -6.91 -5.76 -13.31
C GLN A 113 -6.56 -7.23 -13.46
N GLN A 114 -5.31 -7.61 -13.22
CA GLN A 114 -4.89 -9.01 -13.30
C GLN A 114 -5.59 -9.87 -12.24
N GLU A 115 -5.74 -9.36 -11.04
CA GLU A 115 -6.46 -10.06 -9.98
C GLU A 115 -7.93 -10.28 -10.34
N LEU A 116 -8.58 -9.27 -10.94
CA LEU A 116 -9.97 -9.39 -11.38
C LEU A 116 -10.12 -10.40 -12.52
N GLU A 117 -9.20 -10.44 -13.45
CA GLU A 117 -9.21 -11.41 -14.54
C GLU A 117 -9.03 -12.84 -14.01
N SER A 118 -8.17 -13.02 -13.00
CA SER A 118 -7.97 -14.31 -12.37
C SER A 118 -9.23 -14.81 -11.67
N ASP A 119 -10.00 -13.93 -11.06
CA ASP A 119 -11.23 -14.28 -10.35
C ASP A 119 -12.36 -14.68 -11.30
N VAL A 120 -12.30 -14.25 -12.56
CA VAL A 120 -13.32 -14.57 -13.58
C VAL A 120 -13.10 -15.94 -14.20
N THR A 121 -11.89 -16.44 -14.17
CA THR A 121 -11.57 -17.78 -14.70
C THR A 121 -11.63 -18.83 -13.61
#